data_c8e4a111e550bfdfc7850200f7e0a63a
#
_entry.id   c8e4a111e550bfdfc7850200f7e0a63a
#
_cell.length_a   1.000
_cell.length_b   1.000
_cell.length_c   1.000
_cell.angle_alpha   90.00
_cell.angle_beta   90.00
_cell.angle_gamma   90.00
#
_symmetry.space_group_name_H-M   'P 1'
#
loop_
_entity.id
_entity.type
_entity.pdbx_description
1 polymer ?
#
loop_
_entity_poly.entity_id
_entity_poly.type
_entity_poly.pdbx_seq_one_letter_code
_entity_poly.pdbx_strand_id
1 'polypeptide(L)'
;TTLHNDASLNPAKGEALVARAYAHFCLVNLFSQAYNPNTSSSDLGIPYITRPEEEMNPQRQRGTVAQVYQQIAADLEKGLPLIDDSYYQMPKYHFNKKAAYAFAARFYLYYQQWQKALDAANVVLTTNDATTKNLVREWLDFRDAQKTGTRSITAYAQAYARESEVANLMLQPVYSQLSTNYFIETNQRFSHAYRA
;
A
#
# COMPACT_ATOMS: atom_id res chain seq x y z
N THR A 1 -30.43 -5.07 -0.37
CA THR A 1 -30.55 -3.59 -0.47
C THR A 1 -30.47 -2.88 0.87
N THR A 2 -30.64 -3.55 1.99
CA THR A 2 -30.54 -2.97 3.35
C THR A 2 -29.11 -2.84 3.87
N LEU A 3 -28.17 -3.62 3.36
CA LEU A 3 -26.77 -3.61 3.81
C LEU A 3 -25.99 -2.31 3.49
N HIS A 4 -26.45 -1.51 2.53
CA HIS A 4 -25.74 -0.29 2.12
C HIS A 4 -25.80 0.86 3.14
N ASN A 5 -26.74 0.83 4.09
CA ASN A 5 -26.97 1.88 5.07
C ASN A 5 -26.70 1.46 6.52
N ASP A 6 -26.16 0.26 6.73
CA ASP A 6 -25.80 -0.18 8.08
C ASP A 6 -24.48 0.47 8.51
N ALA A 7 -24.58 1.38 9.48
CA ALA A 7 -23.44 2.11 10.03
C ALA A 7 -22.40 1.18 10.70
N SER A 8 -22.83 0.00 11.15
CA SER A 8 -21.91 -1.00 11.74
C SER A 8 -20.89 -1.54 10.73
N LEU A 9 -21.19 -1.46 9.43
CA LEU A 9 -20.31 -1.87 8.34
C LEU A 9 -19.38 -0.75 7.83
N ASN A 10 -19.46 0.44 8.40
CA ASN A 10 -18.62 1.57 7.97
C ASN A 10 -17.13 1.26 8.00
N PRO A 11 -16.55 0.58 9.01
CA PRO A 11 -15.13 0.25 8.99
C PRO A 11 -14.75 -0.67 7.82
N ALA A 12 -15.53 -1.70 7.56
CA ALA A 12 -15.31 -2.60 6.42
C ALA A 12 -15.45 -1.88 5.07
N LYS A 13 -16.40 -0.95 4.97
CA LYS A 13 -16.56 -0.08 3.79
C LYS A 13 -15.36 0.85 3.62
N GLY A 14 -14.87 1.42 4.71
CA GLY A 14 -13.66 2.25 4.71
C GLY A 14 -12.44 1.48 4.20
N GLU A 15 -12.22 0.28 4.74
CA GLU A 15 -11.14 -0.60 4.28
C GLU A 15 -11.28 -0.97 2.81
N ALA A 16 -12.48 -1.35 2.36
CA ALA A 16 -12.71 -1.71 0.96
C ALA A 16 -12.40 -0.55 -0.02
N LEU A 17 -12.74 0.69 0.36
CA LEU A 17 -12.41 1.88 -0.44
C LEU A 17 -10.90 2.12 -0.49
N VAL A 18 -10.20 2.01 0.64
CA VAL A 18 -8.74 2.16 0.70
C VAL A 18 -8.03 1.04 -0.07
N ALA A 19 -8.50 -0.21 0.06
CA ALA A 19 -7.95 -1.35 -0.69
C ALA A 19 -8.14 -1.17 -2.20
N ARG A 20 -9.30 -0.68 -2.64
CA ARG A 20 -9.55 -0.35 -4.05
C ARG A 20 -8.63 0.74 -4.55
N ALA A 21 -8.49 1.82 -3.78
CA ALA A 21 -7.57 2.91 -4.08
C ALA A 21 -6.12 2.40 -4.21
N TYR A 22 -5.67 1.54 -3.29
CA TYR A 22 -4.34 0.95 -3.30
C TYR A 22 -4.10 0.09 -4.54
N ALA A 23 -5.05 -0.80 -4.87
CA ALA A 23 -4.94 -1.66 -6.05
C ALA A 23 -4.82 -0.84 -7.34
N HIS A 24 -5.68 0.18 -7.53
CA HIS A 24 -5.63 1.05 -8.71
C HIS A 24 -4.37 1.92 -8.73
N PHE A 25 -3.87 2.35 -7.57
CA PHE A 25 -2.59 3.05 -7.49
C PHE A 25 -1.43 2.17 -7.96
N CYS A 26 -1.38 0.91 -7.54
CA CYS A 26 -0.37 -0.02 -8.03
C CYS A 26 -0.48 -0.22 -9.55
N LEU A 27 -1.69 -0.43 -10.05
CA LEU A 27 -1.93 -0.68 -11.47
C LEU A 27 -1.60 0.55 -12.34
N VAL A 28 -1.99 1.76 -11.94
CA VAL A 28 -1.71 2.96 -12.73
C VAL A 28 -0.21 3.25 -12.80
N ASN A 29 0.55 2.96 -11.74
CA ASN A 29 2.01 3.12 -11.74
C ASN A 29 2.73 2.07 -12.59
N LEU A 30 2.11 0.88 -12.80
CA LEU A 30 2.69 -0.17 -13.65
C LEU A 30 2.35 0.01 -15.13
N PHE A 31 1.13 0.46 -15.44
CA PHE A 31 0.58 0.41 -16.80
C PHE A 31 0.35 1.78 -17.44
N SER A 32 0.73 2.86 -16.78
CA SER A 32 0.55 4.23 -17.26
C SER A 32 1.80 5.07 -17.05
N GLN A 33 1.83 6.26 -17.65
CA GLN A 33 2.85 7.25 -17.36
C GLN A 33 2.74 7.75 -15.91
N ALA A 34 3.86 8.15 -15.33
CA ALA A 34 3.86 8.80 -14.02
C ALA A 34 2.99 10.07 -14.05
N TYR A 35 2.31 10.36 -12.94
CA TYR A 35 1.49 11.56 -12.86
C TYR A 35 2.32 12.83 -13.12
N ASN A 36 1.89 13.63 -14.07
CA ASN A 36 2.46 14.94 -14.37
C ASN A 36 1.30 15.93 -14.56
N PRO A 37 1.24 17.04 -13.82
CA PRO A 37 0.14 18.02 -13.93
C PRO A 37 -0.09 18.54 -15.36
N ASN A 38 0.96 18.59 -16.16
CA ASN A 38 0.88 19.15 -17.52
C ASN A 38 0.37 18.15 -18.58
N THR A 39 0.53 16.83 -18.36
CA THR A 39 0.23 15.81 -19.36
C THR A 39 -0.79 14.78 -18.91
N SER A 40 -1.01 14.62 -17.61
CA SER A 40 -1.87 13.57 -17.05
C SER A 40 -3.32 13.62 -17.53
N SER A 41 -3.79 14.78 -18.02
CA SER A 41 -5.13 14.94 -18.61
C SER A 41 -5.26 14.32 -20.00
N SER A 42 -4.15 14.04 -20.67
CA SER A 42 -4.07 13.40 -21.99
C SER A 42 -3.42 12.01 -21.94
N ASP A 43 -2.58 11.75 -20.95
CA ASP A 43 -1.93 10.45 -20.79
C ASP A 43 -2.94 9.35 -20.48
N LEU A 44 -2.82 8.22 -21.18
CA LEU A 44 -3.71 7.08 -20.96
C LEU A 44 -3.48 6.46 -19.57
N GLY A 45 -4.55 6.45 -18.78
CA GLY A 45 -4.62 5.79 -17.49
C GLY A 45 -4.98 4.30 -17.61
N ILE A 46 -5.69 3.80 -16.61
CA ILE A 46 -6.26 2.46 -16.55
C ILE A 46 -7.79 2.53 -16.38
N PRO A 47 -8.54 1.46 -16.65
CA PRO A 47 -9.93 1.37 -16.23
C PRO A 47 -10.02 1.42 -14.70
N TYR A 48 -10.94 2.21 -14.16
CA TYR A 48 -11.21 2.27 -12.73
C TYR A 48 -12.45 1.45 -12.38
N ILE A 49 -12.25 0.33 -11.67
CA ILE A 49 -13.30 -0.64 -11.36
C ILE A 49 -13.94 -0.30 -10.02
N THR A 50 -15.24 0.01 -10.04
CA THR A 50 -16.00 0.43 -8.83
C THR A 50 -16.96 -0.61 -8.29
N ARG A 51 -17.18 -1.70 -9.02
CA ARG A 51 -18.07 -2.80 -8.67
C ARG A 51 -17.54 -4.12 -9.23
N PRO A 52 -17.91 -5.27 -8.63
CA PRO A 52 -17.57 -6.57 -9.16
C PRO A 52 -18.02 -6.73 -10.62
N GLU A 53 -17.28 -7.54 -11.37
CA GLU A 53 -17.63 -7.87 -12.73
C GLU A 53 -18.70 -8.97 -12.74
N GLU A 54 -19.75 -8.76 -13.52
CA GLU A 54 -20.86 -9.70 -13.69
C GLU A 54 -20.77 -10.44 -15.03
N GLU A 55 -19.92 -9.97 -15.94
CA GLU A 55 -19.73 -10.52 -17.27
C GLU A 55 -18.30 -11.05 -17.45
N MET A 56 -18.16 -12.10 -18.25
CA MET A 56 -16.83 -12.59 -18.66
C MET A 56 -16.21 -11.62 -19.66
N ASN A 57 -14.99 -11.15 -19.36
CA ASN A 57 -14.21 -10.28 -20.25
C ASN A 57 -14.92 -8.97 -20.67
N PRO A 58 -15.40 -8.16 -19.73
CA PRO A 58 -16.08 -6.91 -20.04
C PRO A 58 -15.14 -5.94 -20.75
N GLN A 59 -15.61 -5.33 -21.82
CA GLN A 59 -14.86 -4.30 -22.53
C GLN A 59 -14.84 -3.01 -21.70
N ARG A 60 -13.66 -2.61 -21.26
CA ARG A 60 -13.47 -1.41 -20.43
C ARG A 60 -12.57 -0.42 -21.13
N GLN A 61 -13.00 0.83 -21.16
CA GLN A 61 -12.17 1.91 -21.68
C GLN A 61 -11.21 2.43 -20.62
N ARG A 62 -10.02 2.78 -21.06
CA ARG A 62 -9.04 3.47 -20.23
C ARG A 62 -9.43 4.95 -20.16
N GLY A 63 -9.51 5.47 -18.94
CA GLY A 63 -9.55 6.90 -18.71
C GLY A 63 -8.16 7.54 -18.82
N THR A 64 -8.05 8.80 -18.44
CA THR A 64 -6.74 9.46 -18.34
C THR A 64 -6.08 9.20 -16.98
N VAL A 65 -4.76 9.41 -16.89
CA VAL A 65 -4.02 9.33 -15.62
C VAL A 65 -4.64 10.28 -14.59
N ALA A 66 -5.00 11.52 -14.99
CA ALA A 66 -5.64 12.48 -14.09
C ALA A 66 -6.97 11.94 -13.53
N GLN A 67 -7.82 11.33 -14.37
CA GLN A 67 -9.09 10.75 -13.92
C GLN A 67 -8.88 9.60 -12.92
N VAL A 68 -7.89 8.73 -13.16
CA VAL A 68 -7.56 7.63 -12.23
C VAL A 68 -7.11 8.19 -10.88
N TYR A 69 -6.21 9.17 -10.87
CA TYR A 69 -5.74 9.80 -9.63
C TYR A 69 -6.86 10.52 -8.87
N GLN A 70 -7.78 11.18 -9.58
CA GLN A 70 -8.96 11.78 -8.97
C GLN A 70 -9.86 10.73 -8.30
N GLN A 71 -10.07 9.57 -8.93
CA GLN A 71 -10.90 8.51 -8.37
C GLN A 71 -10.23 7.83 -7.16
N ILE A 72 -8.91 7.63 -7.20
CA ILE A 72 -8.13 7.15 -6.05
C ILE A 72 -8.28 8.14 -4.88
N ALA A 73 -8.11 9.45 -5.13
CA ALA A 73 -8.28 10.47 -4.10
C ALA A 73 -9.69 10.45 -3.51
N ALA A 74 -10.73 10.34 -4.34
CA ALA A 74 -12.12 10.29 -3.89
C ALA A 74 -12.41 9.05 -3.02
N ASP A 75 -11.81 7.90 -3.34
CA ASP A 75 -11.93 6.70 -2.52
C ASP A 75 -11.21 6.86 -1.18
N LEU A 76 -10.03 7.46 -1.15
CA LEU A 76 -9.30 7.74 0.09
C LEU A 76 -10.06 8.75 0.97
N GLU A 77 -10.54 9.84 0.40
CA GLU A 77 -11.28 10.87 1.14
C GLU A 77 -12.56 10.33 1.78
N LYS A 78 -13.22 9.36 1.13
CA LYS A 78 -14.40 8.68 1.66
C LYS A 78 -14.05 7.55 2.62
N GLY A 79 -12.97 6.82 2.36
CA GLY A 79 -12.62 5.60 3.09
C GLY A 79 -11.89 5.87 4.40
N LEU A 80 -10.90 6.78 4.40
CA LEU A 80 -10.05 7.04 5.56
C LEU A 80 -10.84 7.41 6.84
N PRO A 81 -11.87 8.27 6.79
CA PRO A 81 -12.64 8.62 7.99
C PRO A 81 -13.47 7.47 8.56
N LEU A 82 -13.71 6.42 7.77
CA LEU A 82 -14.53 5.27 8.18
C LEU A 82 -13.71 4.16 8.83
N ILE A 83 -12.38 4.21 8.74
CA ILE A 83 -11.52 3.17 9.30
C ILE A 83 -11.55 3.23 10.82
N ASP A 84 -11.82 2.07 11.43
CA ASP A 84 -11.81 1.87 12.87
C ASP A 84 -11.07 0.58 13.21
N ASP A 85 -9.93 0.70 13.86
CA ASP A 85 -9.07 -0.43 14.22
C ASP A 85 -9.74 -1.36 15.25
N SER A 86 -10.69 -0.84 16.05
CA SER A 86 -11.41 -1.63 17.04
C SER A 86 -12.42 -2.62 16.44
N TYR A 87 -12.77 -2.43 15.17
CA TYR A 87 -13.66 -3.33 14.44
C TYR A 87 -13.03 -4.71 14.16
N TYR A 88 -11.71 -4.78 14.08
CA TYR A 88 -10.98 -5.98 13.71
C TYR A 88 -10.32 -6.65 14.91
N GLN A 89 -10.40 -7.99 14.98
CA GLN A 89 -9.69 -8.77 16.00
C GLN A 89 -8.17 -8.68 15.84
N MET A 90 -7.70 -8.62 14.58
CA MET A 90 -6.28 -8.55 14.24
C MET A 90 -6.04 -7.39 13.26
N PRO A 91 -5.96 -6.14 13.74
CA PRO A 91 -5.87 -4.95 12.86
C PRO A 91 -4.70 -4.97 11.89
N LYS A 92 -3.59 -5.65 12.22
CA LYS A 92 -2.43 -5.76 11.32
C LYS A 92 -2.68 -6.53 10.03
N TYR A 93 -3.75 -7.33 9.95
CA TYR A 93 -4.12 -8.01 8.71
C TYR A 93 -5.08 -7.21 7.83
N HIS A 94 -5.39 -5.99 8.24
CA HIS A 94 -6.32 -5.08 7.58
C HIS A 94 -5.66 -3.74 7.27
N PHE A 95 -6.29 -2.94 6.41
CA PHE A 95 -5.93 -1.52 6.31
C PHE A 95 -6.35 -0.82 7.60
N ASN A 96 -5.56 -1.03 8.66
CA ASN A 96 -5.72 -0.29 9.89
C ASN A 96 -5.40 1.20 9.67
N LYS A 97 -5.77 2.04 10.62
CA LYS A 97 -5.65 3.49 10.49
C LYS A 97 -4.24 3.94 10.10
N LYS A 98 -3.20 3.41 10.73
CA LYS A 98 -1.82 3.78 10.42
C LYS A 98 -1.41 3.35 9.02
N ALA A 99 -1.74 2.13 8.61
CA ALA A 99 -1.42 1.62 7.28
C ALA A 99 -2.14 2.39 6.17
N ALA A 100 -3.42 2.70 6.38
CA ALA A 100 -4.23 3.44 5.43
C ALA A 100 -3.72 4.88 5.24
N TYR A 101 -3.39 5.59 6.33
CA TYR A 101 -2.84 6.94 6.25
C TYR A 101 -1.40 6.97 5.73
N ALA A 102 -0.58 5.95 6.01
CA ALA A 102 0.74 5.81 5.40
C ALA A 102 0.65 5.62 3.87
N PHE A 103 -0.33 4.82 3.42
CA PHE A 103 -0.61 4.71 1.98
C PHE A 103 -1.10 6.04 1.40
N ALA A 104 -2.03 6.72 2.06
CA ALA A 104 -2.54 8.02 1.62
C ALA A 104 -1.41 9.06 1.50
N ALA A 105 -0.49 9.11 2.46
CA ALA A 105 0.68 9.99 2.39
C ALA A 105 1.52 9.71 1.14
N ARG A 106 1.79 8.42 0.85
CA ARG A 106 2.50 8.01 -0.37
C ARG A 106 1.74 8.40 -1.64
N PHE A 107 0.45 8.13 -1.70
CA PHE A 107 -0.38 8.49 -2.85
C PHE A 107 -0.38 9.99 -3.11
N TYR A 108 -0.62 10.81 -2.09
CA TYR A 108 -0.64 12.27 -2.25
C TYR A 108 0.74 12.85 -2.60
N LEU A 109 1.83 12.19 -2.18
CA LEU A 109 3.18 12.54 -2.63
C LEU A 109 3.33 12.35 -4.16
N TYR A 110 2.88 11.21 -4.68
CA TYR A 110 2.87 10.93 -6.12
C TYR A 110 1.93 11.85 -6.89
N TYR A 111 0.79 12.21 -6.29
CA TYR A 111 -0.20 13.14 -6.84
C TYR A 111 0.24 14.61 -6.75
N GLN A 112 1.40 14.88 -6.14
CA GLN A 112 1.98 16.21 -5.89
C GLN A 112 1.06 17.13 -5.04
N GLN A 113 0.21 16.54 -4.20
CA GLN A 113 -0.61 17.27 -3.24
C GLN A 113 0.10 17.28 -1.87
N TRP A 114 1.12 18.13 -1.77
CA TRP A 114 2.10 18.14 -0.67
C TRP A 114 1.46 18.32 0.71
N GLN A 115 0.47 19.21 0.82
CA GLN A 115 -0.20 19.44 2.10
C GLN A 115 -0.97 18.21 2.55
N LYS A 116 -1.74 17.55 1.65
CA LYS A 116 -2.45 16.32 1.98
C LYS A 116 -1.50 15.16 2.31
N ALA A 117 -0.34 15.11 1.66
CA ALA A 117 0.69 14.13 1.99
C ALA A 117 1.23 14.34 3.40
N LEU A 118 1.50 15.61 3.77
CA LEU A 118 1.97 15.97 5.11
C LEU A 118 0.90 15.67 6.17
N ASP A 119 -0.34 16.06 5.93
CA ASP A 119 -1.46 15.83 6.85
C ASP A 119 -1.66 14.32 7.10
N ALA A 120 -1.63 13.51 6.05
CA ALA A 120 -1.73 12.06 6.16
C ALA A 120 -0.53 11.44 6.89
N ALA A 121 0.69 11.91 6.62
CA ALA A 121 1.89 11.47 7.32
C ALA A 121 1.83 11.78 8.83
N ASN A 122 1.32 12.95 9.21
CA ASN A 122 1.19 13.37 10.61
C ASN A 122 0.20 12.52 11.42
N VAL A 123 -0.72 11.82 10.77
CA VAL A 123 -1.58 10.83 11.46
C VAL A 123 -0.79 9.58 11.87
N VAL A 124 0.23 9.22 11.10
CA VAL A 124 1.06 8.02 11.33
C VAL A 124 2.23 8.33 12.25
N LEU A 125 2.92 9.43 11.95
CA LEU A 125 4.11 9.88 12.65
C LEU A 125 3.68 10.75 13.85
N THR A 126 4.39 10.60 14.94
CA THR A 126 4.20 11.45 16.11
C THR A 126 5.24 12.56 16.12
N THR A 127 4.98 13.63 16.85
CA THR A 127 5.96 14.71 17.09
C THR A 127 7.13 14.25 17.97
N ASN A 128 7.06 13.05 18.55
CA ASN A 128 8.12 12.45 19.35
C ASN A 128 9.07 11.66 18.44
N ASP A 129 10.30 12.14 18.28
CA ASP A 129 11.33 11.53 17.46
C ASP A 129 11.64 10.07 17.84
N ALA A 130 11.62 9.73 19.12
CA ALA A 130 11.88 8.38 19.57
C ALA A 130 10.76 7.42 19.11
N THR A 131 9.50 7.84 19.23
CA THR A 131 8.36 7.05 18.74
C THR A 131 8.35 6.94 17.22
N THR A 132 8.69 8.01 16.52
CA THR A 132 8.78 8.02 15.05
C THR A 132 9.90 7.12 14.56
N LYS A 133 11.08 7.12 15.21
CA LYS A 133 12.18 6.20 14.87
C LYS A 133 11.79 4.74 15.00
N ASN A 134 10.97 4.39 15.98
CA ASN A 134 10.49 3.01 16.14
C ASN A 134 9.55 2.55 15.01
N LEU A 135 8.94 3.48 14.27
CA LEU A 135 8.11 3.16 13.10
C LEU A 135 8.94 2.98 11.82
N VAL A 136 10.21 3.35 11.84
CA VAL A 136 11.13 3.19 10.72
C VAL A 136 11.94 1.92 10.91
N ARG A 137 12.01 1.10 9.84
CA ARG A 137 12.78 -0.14 9.89
C ARG A 137 14.28 0.18 10.01
N GLU A 138 14.92 -0.46 10.97
CA GLU A 138 16.37 -0.40 11.11
C GLU A 138 17.05 -1.33 10.08
N TRP A 139 17.66 -0.72 9.09
CA TRP A 139 18.33 -1.43 8.01
C TRP A 139 19.81 -1.74 8.30
N LEU A 140 20.42 -1.08 9.29
CA LEU A 140 21.82 -1.29 9.66
C LEU A 140 22.04 -2.72 10.17
N ASP A 141 21.14 -3.24 11.00
CA ASP A 141 21.19 -4.61 11.50
C ASP A 141 21.14 -5.63 10.35
N PHE A 142 20.33 -5.37 9.34
CA PHE A 142 20.25 -6.22 8.14
C PHE A 142 21.57 -6.19 7.37
N ARG A 143 22.11 -5.01 7.12
CA ARG A 143 23.37 -4.82 6.42
C ARG A 143 24.52 -5.51 7.14
N ASP A 144 24.65 -5.34 8.43
CA ASP A 144 25.77 -5.86 9.22
C ASP A 144 25.66 -7.38 9.38
N ALA A 145 24.46 -7.92 9.59
CA ALA A 145 24.25 -9.36 9.60
C ALA A 145 24.50 -10.03 8.23
N GLN A 146 24.30 -9.32 7.12
CA GLN A 146 24.64 -9.80 5.79
C GLN A 146 26.15 -9.83 5.57
N LYS A 147 26.88 -8.80 6.01
CA LYS A 147 28.35 -8.73 5.92
C LYS A 147 29.02 -9.84 6.71
N THR A 148 28.47 -10.17 7.86
CA THR A 148 29.03 -11.21 8.75
C THR A 148 28.56 -12.61 8.41
N GLY A 149 27.60 -12.77 7.47
CA GLY A 149 27.02 -14.07 7.11
C GLY A 149 26.23 -14.72 8.27
N THR A 150 25.87 -13.95 9.29
CA THR A 150 25.25 -14.47 10.52
C THR A 150 23.78 -14.83 10.37
N ARG A 151 23.14 -14.44 9.27
CA ARG A 151 21.73 -14.77 9.00
C ARG A 151 21.55 -15.35 7.60
N SER A 152 20.76 -16.41 7.51
CA SER A 152 20.33 -16.96 6.22
C SER A 152 19.27 -16.07 5.55
N ILE A 153 19.10 -16.22 4.25
CA ILE A 153 18.04 -15.52 3.47
C ILE A 153 16.65 -15.77 4.08
N THR A 154 16.39 -17.00 4.54
CA THR A 154 15.14 -17.36 5.22
C THR A 154 14.96 -16.59 6.53
N ALA A 155 16.02 -16.44 7.33
CA ALA A 155 15.95 -15.66 8.56
C ALA A 155 15.69 -14.17 8.29
N TYR A 156 16.20 -13.63 7.18
CA TYR A 156 15.87 -12.27 6.74
C TYR A 156 14.41 -12.13 6.35
N ALA A 157 13.91 -13.05 5.53
CA ALA A 157 12.51 -13.02 5.10
C ALA A 157 11.56 -13.13 6.30
N GLN A 158 11.86 -14.01 7.25
CA GLN A 158 11.09 -14.13 8.49
C GLN A 158 11.17 -12.88 9.37
N ALA A 159 12.33 -12.28 9.52
CA ALA A 159 12.50 -11.05 10.30
C ALA A 159 11.75 -9.87 9.64
N TYR A 160 11.75 -9.80 8.31
CA TYR A 160 11.05 -8.79 7.54
C TYR A 160 9.52 -8.88 7.70
N ALA A 161 8.97 -10.09 7.75
CA ALA A 161 7.53 -10.35 7.78
C ALA A 161 6.97 -10.55 9.21
N ARG A 162 7.76 -10.33 10.27
CA ARG A 162 7.30 -10.55 11.65
C ARG A 162 6.16 -9.60 12.03
N GLU A 163 5.18 -10.15 12.72
CA GLU A 163 4.10 -9.37 13.33
C GLU A 163 4.61 -8.41 14.41
N SER A 164 5.64 -8.85 15.16
CA SER A 164 6.28 -8.04 16.21
C SER A 164 7.11 -6.89 15.67
N GLU A 165 7.40 -6.85 14.37
CA GLU A 165 8.10 -5.73 13.75
C GLU A 165 7.20 -4.50 13.72
N VAL A 166 7.60 -3.45 14.42
CA VAL A 166 6.81 -2.23 14.57
C VAL A 166 6.66 -1.47 13.25
N ALA A 167 7.67 -1.55 12.38
CA ALA A 167 7.65 -0.94 11.06
C ALA A 167 6.64 -1.61 10.10
N ASN A 168 6.17 -2.83 10.42
CA ASN A 168 5.12 -3.49 9.67
C ASN A 168 3.75 -2.95 10.11
N LEU A 169 3.28 -1.92 9.45
CA LEU A 169 1.98 -1.33 9.73
C LEU A 169 0.83 -2.23 9.31
N MET A 170 1.03 -3.02 8.26
CA MET A 170 0.10 -4.03 7.77
C MET A 170 0.87 -5.27 7.32
N LEU A 171 0.34 -6.44 7.64
CA LEU A 171 0.85 -7.72 7.19
C LEU A 171 -0.05 -8.25 6.09
N GLN A 172 0.54 -8.58 4.95
CA GLN A 172 -0.16 -9.27 3.89
C GLN A 172 0.27 -10.74 3.88
N PRO A 173 -0.52 -11.65 4.44
CA PRO A 173 -0.21 -13.08 4.46
C PRO A 173 -0.51 -13.73 3.10
N VAL A 174 -0.16 -13.07 2.00
CA VAL A 174 -0.35 -13.61 0.66
C VAL A 174 0.89 -14.36 0.25
N TYR A 175 0.73 -15.66 0.12
CA TYR A 175 1.73 -16.51 -0.48
C TYR A 175 1.82 -16.21 -1.98
N SER A 176 2.89 -15.57 -2.41
CA SER A 176 3.14 -15.32 -3.83
C SER A 176 4.02 -16.43 -4.39
N GLN A 177 3.50 -17.21 -5.33
CA GLN A 177 4.33 -18.18 -6.08
C GLN A 177 5.51 -17.50 -6.78
N LEU A 178 5.33 -16.26 -7.22
CA LEU A 178 6.44 -15.46 -7.79
C LEU A 178 7.53 -15.22 -6.76
N SER A 179 7.20 -14.92 -5.51
CA SER A 179 8.21 -14.70 -4.47
C SER A 179 8.89 -16.01 -4.08
N THR A 180 8.17 -17.12 -4.04
CA THR A 180 8.70 -18.41 -3.60
C THR A 180 9.55 -19.08 -4.66
N ASN A 181 9.07 -19.11 -5.90
CA ASN A 181 9.79 -19.83 -6.97
C ASN A 181 10.81 -18.98 -7.70
N TYR A 182 10.74 -17.67 -7.52
CA TYR A 182 11.50 -16.76 -8.35
C TYR A 182 12.37 -15.75 -7.60
N PHE A 183 12.11 -15.44 -6.35
CA PHE A 183 12.89 -14.47 -5.59
C PHE A 183 13.87 -15.09 -4.58
N ILE A 184 13.62 -16.34 -4.16
CA ILE A 184 14.42 -16.98 -3.12
C ILE A 184 15.48 -17.91 -3.71
N GLU A 185 15.24 -18.53 -4.87
CA GLU A 185 16.07 -19.65 -5.36
C GLU A 185 16.95 -19.36 -6.57
N THR A 186 16.85 -18.21 -7.23
CA THR A 186 17.68 -17.95 -8.40
C THR A 186 18.36 -16.60 -8.37
N ASN A 187 19.67 -16.59 -8.63
CA ASN A 187 20.51 -15.40 -8.82
C ASN A 187 20.04 -14.44 -9.94
N GLN A 188 18.92 -14.72 -10.59
CA GLN A 188 18.44 -13.97 -11.75
C GLN A 188 17.40 -12.89 -11.39
N ARG A 189 17.11 -12.69 -10.12
CA ARG A 189 16.04 -11.78 -9.75
C ARG A 189 16.45 -10.89 -8.64
N PHE A 190 16.41 -9.61 -8.92
CA PHE A 190 16.43 -8.52 -7.95
C PHE A 190 17.03 -8.88 -6.58
N SER A 191 17.86 -9.93 -6.56
CA SER A 191 18.73 -10.18 -5.45
C SER A 191 19.72 -9.04 -5.50
N HIS A 192 19.66 -8.16 -4.53
CA HIS A 192 20.76 -7.29 -4.24
C HIS A 192 21.92 -8.20 -3.83
N ALA A 193 22.56 -8.85 -4.79
CA ALA A 193 23.84 -9.48 -4.58
C ALA A 193 24.79 -8.33 -4.21
N TYR A 194 25.09 -8.23 -2.96
CA TYR A 194 26.20 -7.42 -2.52
C TYR A 194 27.46 -8.06 -3.11
N ARG A 195 27.91 -7.52 -4.22
CA ARG A 195 29.29 -7.75 -4.62
C ARG A 195 30.11 -6.74 -3.82
N ALA A 196 30.88 -7.29 -2.88
CA ALA A 196 31.96 -6.56 -2.24
C ALA A 196 32.95 -6.03 -3.28
#